data_9e0f826d25221c649dba75b239f7f51e
#
_entry.id   9e0f826d25221c649dba75b239f7f51e
#
_cell.length_a   1.000
_cell.length_b   1.000
_cell.length_c   1.000
_cell.angle_alpha   90.00
_cell.angle_beta   90.00
_cell.angle_gamma   90.00
#
_symmetry.space_group_name_H-M   'P 1'
#
loop_
_entity.id
_entity.type
_entity.pdbx_description
1 polymer ?
#
loop_
_entity_poly.entity_id
_entity_poly.type
_entity_poly.pdbx_seq_one_letter_code
_entity_poly.pdbx_strand_id
1 'polypeptide(L)'
;MDKKINYSALRLKVGLELHQQLDTKYKLFCNCSTQMKEKIPIMIITRKLHPVASELGTVDIAAQFEYLRNRTFHYQVFNNESCQVELDEEPPHELNKEALDTALQIALLLNCDIPNEIHVMRKTVIDGSNTSGFQRTVIIGMNGHINYKGKRILITQVTLEEDAAAIVSEENGKVIYRLNRLGIPLVEIDTGILEGYTPEEIQEIAYLIGIMARSTSKTKHGIGSIRQDVNISIRNGPRVEIKGVQELGLLSKVIELEVQRQLNEKVKEETRAANLDGTTRFLRPLPGASRMYPETDIPPIVITKDYIENLKKNLPEPWTKKLERFKTKFKLSDDLAKEILGSEYLNLFERIVSTKKVEPSIVASTFVSIIKDLERREKVEVNRISENRFIELFDYLQDKKIVKEAIPEIIKYLAAYPQNGVGDALKELDLKPLTPAEVREIAKEIVEQPNITFEKAYGIVMSKVRGKIDAQEVMKIVKQMMK
;
A
#
# COMPACT_ATOMS: atom_id res chain seq x y z
N MET A 1 -30.31 -18.70 7.75
CA MET A 1 -29.08 -19.46 8.11
C MET A 1 -28.25 -19.58 6.85
N ASP A 2 -27.25 -18.72 6.69
CA ASP A 2 -26.34 -18.80 5.55
C ASP A 2 -25.53 -20.09 5.68
N LYS A 3 -25.74 -21.00 4.73
CA LYS A 3 -24.94 -22.24 4.67
C LYS A 3 -23.46 -21.82 4.46
N LYS A 4 -22.62 -22.06 5.44
CA LYS A 4 -21.19 -21.83 5.36
C LYS A 4 -20.65 -22.56 4.11
N ILE A 5 -20.12 -21.82 3.15
CA ILE A 5 -19.60 -22.36 1.89
C ILE A 5 -18.42 -23.27 2.19
N ASN A 6 -18.41 -24.48 1.63
CA ASN A 6 -17.29 -25.41 1.72
C ASN A 6 -16.37 -25.22 0.50
N TYR A 7 -15.41 -24.32 0.61
CA TYR A 7 -14.47 -23.96 -0.47
C TYR A 7 -13.63 -25.15 -0.94
N SER A 8 -13.26 -26.05 -0.04
CA SER A 8 -12.51 -27.27 -0.39
C SER A 8 -13.35 -28.23 -1.27
N ALA A 9 -14.63 -28.44 -0.94
CA ALA A 9 -15.54 -29.26 -1.77
C ALA A 9 -15.77 -28.64 -3.16
N LEU A 10 -15.79 -27.32 -3.23
CA LEU A 10 -15.89 -26.57 -4.48
C LEU A 10 -14.60 -26.54 -5.27
N ARG A 11 -13.48 -27.04 -4.72
CA ARG A 11 -12.14 -26.94 -5.33
C ARG A 11 -11.83 -25.51 -5.76
N LEU A 12 -12.05 -24.57 -4.84
CA LEU A 12 -11.69 -23.16 -5.06
C LEU A 12 -10.22 -23.07 -5.44
N LYS A 13 -9.94 -22.42 -6.57
CA LYS A 13 -8.61 -22.10 -7.07
C LYS A 13 -8.48 -20.61 -7.23
N VAL A 14 -7.45 -20.03 -6.65
CA VAL A 14 -7.17 -18.61 -6.74
C VAL A 14 -5.72 -18.40 -7.18
N GLY A 15 -5.49 -17.50 -8.14
CA GLY A 15 -4.19 -16.93 -8.45
C GLY A 15 -4.20 -15.46 -8.06
N LEU A 16 -3.12 -14.99 -7.45
CA LEU A 16 -2.96 -13.58 -7.07
C LEU A 16 -1.89 -12.93 -7.92
N GLU A 17 -2.14 -11.69 -8.36
CA GLU A 17 -1.20 -10.78 -8.98
C GLU A 17 -1.15 -9.52 -8.10
N LEU A 18 -0.05 -9.32 -7.38
CA LEU A 18 0.13 -8.17 -6.49
C LEU A 18 0.98 -7.12 -7.20
N HIS A 19 0.45 -5.93 -7.36
CA HIS A 19 1.13 -4.79 -7.96
C HIS A 19 1.52 -3.80 -6.90
N GLN A 20 2.81 -3.46 -6.79
CA GLN A 20 3.34 -2.50 -5.83
C GLN A 20 4.20 -1.46 -6.55
N GLN A 21 3.81 -0.18 -6.47
CA GLN A 21 4.65 0.92 -6.96
C GLN A 21 5.92 1.05 -6.13
N LEU A 22 7.05 1.31 -6.82
CA LEU A 22 8.32 1.61 -6.16
C LEU A 22 8.48 3.12 -5.91
N ASP A 23 9.15 3.45 -4.83
CA ASP A 23 9.49 4.82 -4.48
C ASP A 23 10.90 5.16 -4.98
N THR A 24 10.98 5.41 -6.29
CA THR A 24 12.20 5.83 -6.97
C THR A 24 12.16 7.32 -7.28
N LYS A 25 13.32 7.92 -7.47
CA LYS A 25 13.42 9.35 -7.86
C LYS A 25 12.84 9.57 -9.24
N TYR A 26 13.13 8.68 -10.18
CA TYR A 26 12.78 8.77 -11.58
C TYR A 26 11.93 7.59 -12.03
N LYS A 27 11.19 7.78 -13.12
CA LYS A 27 10.40 6.75 -13.78
C LYS A 27 11.26 5.65 -14.37
N LEU A 28 10.63 4.58 -14.86
CA LEU A 28 11.29 3.34 -15.25
C LEU A 28 12.21 3.51 -16.47
N PHE A 29 11.78 4.30 -17.47
CA PHE A 29 12.48 4.47 -18.75
C PHE A 29 12.68 5.93 -19.14
N CYS A 30 12.60 6.87 -18.18
CA CYS A 30 12.90 8.28 -18.39
C CYS A 30 13.32 8.98 -17.09
N ASN A 31 13.72 10.24 -17.19
CA ASN A 31 14.14 11.05 -16.04
C ASN A 31 13.00 11.91 -15.44
N CYS A 32 11.74 11.62 -15.77
CA CYS A 32 10.60 12.28 -15.14
C CYS A 32 10.46 11.87 -13.69
N SER A 33 9.98 12.80 -12.85
CA SER A 33 9.72 12.55 -11.45
C SER A 33 8.60 11.52 -11.23
N THR A 34 8.75 10.63 -10.26
CA THR A 34 7.68 9.73 -9.81
C THR A 34 6.71 10.38 -8.82
N GLN A 35 6.95 11.64 -8.45
CA GLN A 35 6.13 12.39 -7.49
C GLN A 35 5.01 13.12 -8.23
N MET A 36 3.78 12.64 -8.13
CA MET A 36 2.60 13.23 -8.78
C MET A 36 2.12 14.49 -8.04
N LYS A 37 2.88 15.58 -8.12
CA LYS A 37 2.58 16.86 -7.44
C LYS A 37 1.78 17.83 -8.31
N GLU A 38 1.99 17.75 -9.63
CA GLU A 38 1.34 18.66 -10.58
C GLU A 38 -0.15 18.35 -10.71
N LYS A 39 -0.98 19.38 -10.56
CA LYS A 39 -2.43 19.28 -10.66
C LYS A 39 -2.99 19.77 -11.98
N ILE A 40 -2.29 20.70 -12.63
CA ILE A 40 -2.74 21.36 -13.85
C ILE A 40 -1.91 20.83 -15.03
N PRO A 41 -2.53 20.23 -16.06
CA PRO A 41 -1.81 19.79 -17.24
C PRO A 41 -1.33 20.97 -18.06
N ILE A 42 -0.12 20.89 -18.63
CA ILE A 42 0.43 21.90 -19.53
C ILE A 42 -0.10 21.78 -20.95
N MET A 43 -0.53 20.57 -21.34
CA MET A 43 -1.16 20.30 -22.64
C MET A 43 -2.01 19.04 -22.60
N ILE A 44 -2.86 18.84 -23.61
CA ILE A 44 -3.65 17.62 -23.83
C ILE A 44 -3.39 17.12 -25.24
N ILE A 45 -3.05 15.85 -25.38
CA ILE A 45 -2.83 15.18 -26.66
C ILE A 45 -3.96 14.17 -26.89
N THR A 46 -4.46 14.10 -28.12
CA THR A 46 -5.55 13.19 -28.49
C THR A 46 -5.02 12.09 -29.41
N ARG A 47 -5.35 10.84 -29.10
CA ARG A 47 -4.96 9.67 -29.90
C ARG A 47 -6.08 8.63 -30.02
N LYS A 48 -5.97 7.80 -31.05
CA LYS A 48 -6.65 6.50 -31.19
C LYS A 48 -5.58 5.43 -31.30
N LEU A 49 -5.79 4.31 -30.59
CA LEU A 49 -4.87 3.17 -30.63
C LEU A 49 -5.41 2.10 -31.58
N HIS A 50 -4.49 1.39 -32.22
CA HIS A 50 -4.78 0.28 -33.13
C HIS A 50 -4.14 -1.00 -32.61
N PRO A 51 -4.83 -2.16 -32.71
CA PRO A 51 -4.22 -3.43 -32.34
C PRO A 51 -3.13 -3.79 -33.37
N VAL A 52 -2.05 -4.35 -32.88
CA VAL A 52 -0.97 -4.91 -33.68
C VAL A 52 -1.13 -6.43 -33.72
N ALA A 53 -0.94 -7.05 -34.87
CA ALA A 53 -0.91 -8.49 -34.98
C ALA A 53 0.36 -9.03 -34.32
N SER A 54 0.24 -10.20 -33.65
CA SER A 54 1.40 -10.94 -33.15
C SER A 54 2.27 -11.45 -34.31
N GLU A 55 3.46 -11.94 -34.00
CA GLU A 55 4.34 -12.59 -34.99
C GLU A 55 3.67 -13.78 -35.72
N LEU A 56 2.66 -14.37 -35.12
CA LEU A 56 1.83 -15.43 -35.72
C LEU A 56 0.68 -14.89 -36.59
N GLY A 57 0.58 -13.57 -36.79
CA GLY A 57 -0.46 -12.94 -37.59
C GLY A 57 -1.82 -12.87 -36.91
N THR A 58 -1.91 -13.17 -35.61
CA THR A 58 -3.15 -13.13 -34.82
C THR A 58 -3.23 -11.86 -33.97
N VAL A 59 -4.42 -11.28 -33.86
CA VAL A 59 -4.69 -10.15 -32.96
C VAL A 59 -5.26 -10.68 -31.65
N ASP A 60 -4.76 -10.17 -30.52
CA ASP A 60 -5.27 -10.52 -29.20
C ASP A 60 -6.75 -10.15 -29.09
N ILE A 61 -7.56 -11.06 -28.51
CA ILE A 61 -9.03 -10.91 -28.44
C ILE A 61 -9.45 -9.70 -27.57
N ALA A 62 -8.71 -9.42 -26.49
CA ALA A 62 -8.98 -8.25 -25.65
C ALA A 62 -8.60 -6.96 -26.39
N ALA A 63 -7.50 -6.98 -27.16
CA ALA A 63 -7.10 -5.86 -27.99
C ALA A 63 -8.13 -5.59 -29.11
N GLN A 64 -8.64 -6.64 -29.76
CA GLN A 64 -9.71 -6.51 -30.74
C GLN A 64 -11.00 -5.95 -30.13
N PHE A 65 -11.39 -6.42 -28.95
CA PHE A 65 -12.55 -5.92 -28.22
C PHE A 65 -12.42 -4.42 -27.93
N GLU A 66 -11.27 -3.97 -27.40
CA GLU A 66 -11.02 -2.56 -27.10
C GLU A 66 -11.02 -1.69 -28.37
N TYR A 67 -10.46 -2.17 -29.47
CA TYR A 67 -10.49 -1.46 -30.75
C TYR A 67 -11.91 -1.25 -31.25
N LEU A 68 -12.78 -2.26 -31.17
CA LEU A 68 -14.19 -2.18 -31.59
C LEU A 68 -15.02 -1.19 -30.76
N ARG A 69 -14.58 -0.84 -29.55
CA ARG A 69 -15.21 0.24 -28.73
C ARG A 69 -15.00 1.63 -29.34
N ASN A 70 -14.12 1.77 -30.33
CA ASN A 70 -13.84 3.00 -31.07
C ASN A 70 -13.63 4.25 -30.17
N ARG A 71 -12.92 4.06 -29.05
CA ARG A 71 -12.65 5.12 -28.08
C ARG A 71 -11.59 6.09 -28.58
N THR A 72 -11.70 7.34 -28.10
CA THR A 72 -10.69 8.38 -28.32
C THR A 72 -10.06 8.72 -26.97
N PHE A 73 -8.74 8.73 -26.91
CA PHE A 73 -7.96 8.94 -25.71
C PHE A 73 -7.38 10.34 -25.68
N HIS A 74 -7.60 11.04 -24.56
CA HIS A 74 -7.09 12.38 -24.29
C HIS A 74 -6.08 12.30 -23.15
N TYR A 75 -4.82 12.60 -23.44
CA TYR A 75 -3.71 12.45 -22.50
C TYR A 75 -3.30 13.82 -21.95
N GLN A 76 -3.44 13.99 -20.64
CA GLN A 76 -2.98 15.17 -19.91
C GLN A 76 -1.48 15.03 -19.62
N VAL A 77 -0.69 15.99 -20.09
CA VAL A 77 0.77 16.06 -19.93
C VAL A 77 1.10 17.04 -18.80
N PHE A 78 2.06 16.70 -17.95
CA PHE A 78 2.43 17.47 -16.76
C PHE A 78 3.91 17.84 -16.77
N ASN A 79 4.22 19.06 -16.35
CA ASN A 79 5.59 19.54 -16.30
C ASN A 79 6.46 18.69 -15.36
N ASN A 80 7.67 18.31 -15.79
CA ASN A 80 8.62 17.47 -15.05
C ASN A 80 8.11 16.06 -14.61
N GLU A 81 6.85 15.72 -14.92
CA GLU A 81 6.23 14.44 -14.57
C GLU A 81 5.81 13.64 -15.82
N SER A 82 5.98 14.23 -17.02
CA SER A 82 5.75 13.59 -18.31
C SER A 82 6.70 14.16 -19.34
N CYS A 83 7.20 13.33 -20.27
CA CYS A 83 8.06 13.72 -21.36
C CYS A 83 7.69 13.00 -22.67
N GLN A 84 8.52 13.10 -23.69
CA GLN A 84 8.28 12.50 -25.00
C GLN A 84 8.30 10.96 -24.96
N VAL A 85 8.99 10.34 -23.99
CA VAL A 85 8.96 8.88 -23.78
C VAL A 85 7.55 8.42 -23.42
N GLU A 86 6.86 9.07 -22.46
CA GLU A 86 5.47 8.75 -22.15
C GLU A 86 4.48 9.12 -23.26
N LEU A 87 4.90 9.95 -24.19
CA LEU A 87 4.12 10.29 -25.39
C LEU A 87 4.39 9.36 -26.56
N ASP A 88 5.31 8.40 -26.44
CA ASP A 88 5.76 7.54 -27.53
C ASP A 88 6.28 8.35 -28.74
N GLU A 89 6.97 9.44 -28.46
CA GLU A 89 7.59 10.37 -29.44
C GLU A 89 9.13 10.34 -29.36
N GLU A 90 9.67 9.62 -28.36
CA GLU A 90 11.11 9.41 -28.12
C GLU A 90 11.34 7.96 -27.66
N PRO A 91 12.42 7.32 -28.09
CA PRO A 91 12.80 5.99 -27.58
C PRO A 91 12.96 5.97 -26.06
N PRO A 92 12.70 4.82 -25.41
CA PRO A 92 12.91 4.70 -23.97
C PRO A 92 14.40 4.88 -23.62
N HIS A 93 14.66 5.48 -22.46
CA HIS A 93 16.00 5.48 -21.87
C HIS A 93 16.34 4.10 -21.29
N GLU A 94 17.57 3.94 -20.80
CA GLU A 94 17.95 2.73 -20.09
C GLU A 94 17.05 2.44 -18.88
N LEU A 95 16.91 1.17 -18.55
CA LEU A 95 16.13 0.71 -17.38
C LEU A 95 16.67 1.37 -16.10
N ASN A 96 15.78 1.97 -15.33
CA ASN A 96 16.11 2.61 -14.07
C ASN A 96 16.78 1.63 -13.10
N LYS A 97 18.06 1.89 -12.78
CA LYS A 97 18.87 1.01 -11.93
C LYS A 97 18.32 0.88 -10.50
N GLU A 98 17.82 1.97 -9.93
CA GLU A 98 17.22 1.93 -8.58
C GLU A 98 15.99 1.04 -8.52
N ALA A 99 15.15 1.09 -9.55
CA ALA A 99 13.99 0.22 -9.69
C ALA A 99 14.41 -1.24 -9.87
N LEU A 100 15.41 -1.49 -10.72
CA LEU A 100 15.97 -2.84 -10.94
C LEU A 100 16.54 -3.42 -9.65
N ASP A 101 17.38 -2.67 -8.92
CA ASP A 101 17.97 -3.11 -7.65
C ASP A 101 16.88 -3.48 -6.63
N THR A 102 15.83 -2.67 -6.55
CA THR A 102 14.70 -2.90 -5.63
C THR A 102 13.89 -4.14 -6.04
N ALA A 103 13.58 -4.30 -7.32
CA ALA A 103 12.86 -5.47 -7.83
C ALA A 103 13.66 -6.78 -7.63
N LEU A 104 14.98 -6.76 -7.85
CA LEU A 104 15.88 -7.88 -7.57
C LEU A 104 15.91 -8.22 -6.06
N GLN A 105 15.93 -7.22 -5.17
CA GLN A 105 15.84 -7.46 -3.73
C GLN A 105 14.50 -8.13 -3.36
N ILE A 106 13.37 -7.68 -3.92
CA ILE A 106 12.07 -8.29 -3.71
C ILE A 106 12.09 -9.75 -4.19
N ALA A 107 12.60 -10.02 -5.39
CA ALA A 107 12.68 -11.37 -5.92
C ALA A 107 13.56 -12.30 -5.05
N LEU A 108 14.69 -11.78 -4.54
CA LEU A 108 15.55 -12.53 -3.61
C LEU A 108 14.86 -12.81 -2.27
N LEU A 109 14.09 -11.86 -1.72
CA LEU A 109 13.30 -12.06 -0.50
C LEU A 109 12.19 -13.10 -0.69
N LEU A 110 11.66 -13.20 -1.90
CA LEU A 110 10.67 -14.19 -2.31
C LEU A 110 11.30 -15.52 -2.74
N ASN A 111 12.62 -15.69 -2.56
CA ASN A 111 13.38 -16.89 -2.93
C ASN A 111 13.27 -17.26 -4.42
N CYS A 112 13.19 -16.29 -5.30
CA CYS A 112 13.14 -16.52 -6.75
C CYS A 112 14.51 -16.85 -7.34
N ASP A 113 14.49 -17.64 -8.41
CA ASP A 113 15.61 -17.81 -9.32
C ASP A 113 15.72 -16.54 -10.17
N ILE A 114 16.92 -15.95 -10.22
CA ILE A 114 17.19 -14.74 -11.00
C ILE A 114 17.87 -15.14 -12.31
N PRO A 115 17.32 -14.75 -13.49
CA PRO A 115 17.98 -14.98 -14.79
C PRO A 115 19.33 -14.26 -14.87
N ASN A 116 20.31 -14.87 -15.54
CA ASN A 116 21.62 -14.24 -15.78
C ASN A 116 21.55 -13.08 -16.79
N GLU A 117 20.50 -13.04 -17.59
CA GLU A 117 20.21 -11.99 -18.56
C GLU A 117 18.70 -11.73 -18.57
N ILE A 118 18.32 -10.47 -18.54
CA ILE A 118 16.93 -10.03 -18.56
C ILE A 118 16.66 -9.16 -19.79
N HIS A 119 15.46 -9.31 -20.34
CA HIS A 119 15.00 -8.59 -21.52
C HIS A 119 13.80 -7.73 -21.19
N VAL A 120 13.74 -6.52 -21.74
CA VAL A 120 12.53 -5.71 -21.71
C VAL A 120 11.59 -6.21 -22.81
N MET A 121 10.35 -6.47 -22.45
CA MET A 121 9.29 -6.93 -23.34
C MET A 121 8.19 -5.87 -23.47
N ARG A 122 7.51 -5.85 -24.60
CA ARG A 122 6.30 -5.05 -24.85
C ARG A 122 5.08 -5.94 -24.66
N LYS A 123 4.27 -5.67 -23.65
CA LYS A 123 2.99 -6.36 -23.38
C LYS A 123 1.85 -5.55 -23.99
N THR A 124 1.20 -6.02 -25.06
CA THR A 124 0.14 -5.31 -25.79
C THR A 124 -1.01 -4.89 -24.89
N VAL A 125 -1.33 -3.58 -24.84
CA VAL A 125 -2.42 -2.98 -24.05
C VAL A 125 -2.99 -1.79 -24.84
N ILE A 126 -4.17 -1.94 -25.45
CA ILE A 126 -4.78 -0.89 -26.30
C ILE A 126 -6.04 -0.27 -25.70
N ASP A 127 -6.24 -0.39 -24.40
CA ASP A 127 -7.33 0.27 -23.69
C ASP A 127 -7.12 1.79 -23.46
N GLY A 128 -6.00 2.30 -23.90
CA GLY A 128 -5.59 3.71 -23.76
C GLY A 128 -4.73 3.99 -22.54
N SER A 129 -4.58 3.04 -21.62
CA SER A 129 -3.79 3.24 -20.41
C SER A 129 -2.28 3.40 -20.66
N ASN A 130 -1.81 3.01 -21.85
CA ASN A 130 -0.46 3.25 -22.35
C ASN A 130 -0.55 3.92 -23.72
N THR A 131 0.12 5.03 -23.91
CA THR A 131 0.11 5.83 -25.13
C THR A 131 0.65 5.09 -26.35
N SER A 132 1.64 4.22 -26.12
CA SER A 132 2.28 3.35 -27.13
C SER A 132 1.44 2.14 -27.56
N GLY A 133 0.36 1.83 -26.82
CA GLY A 133 -0.41 0.60 -27.06
C GLY A 133 0.24 -0.66 -26.47
N PHE A 134 1.30 -0.53 -25.68
CA PHE A 134 1.94 -1.62 -24.94
C PHE A 134 2.50 -1.12 -23.60
N GLN A 135 2.71 -2.04 -22.67
CA GLN A 135 3.36 -1.81 -21.38
C GLN A 135 4.73 -2.52 -21.42
N ARG A 136 5.80 -1.79 -21.12
CA ARG A 136 7.13 -2.40 -20.99
C ARG A 136 7.20 -3.18 -19.69
N THR A 137 7.59 -4.43 -19.80
CA THR A 137 7.61 -5.42 -18.71
C THR A 137 8.93 -6.19 -18.75
N VAL A 138 9.52 -6.42 -17.57
CA VAL A 138 10.80 -7.14 -17.41
C VAL A 138 10.62 -8.26 -16.40
N ILE A 139 10.93 -9.52 -16.77
CA ILE A 139 10.95 -10.65 -15.84
C ILE A 139 12.22 -10.55 -14.99
N ILE A 140 12.05 -10.37 -13.68
CA ILE A 140 13.14 -10.19 -12.71
C ILE A 140 13.50 -11.50 -12.01
N GLY A 141 12.51 -12.35 -11.72
CA GLY A 141 12.72 -13.61 -11.03
C GLY A 141 11.57 -14.57 -11.25
N MET A 142 11.85 -15.87 -11.10
CA MET A 142 10.89 -16.96 -11.30
C MET A 142 11.04 -18.03 -10.23
N ASN A 143 10.06 -18.95 -10.14
CA ASN A 143 10.09 -20.15 -9.29
C ASN A 143 10.35 -19.88 -7.80
N GLY A 144 9.96 -18.72 -7.33
CA GLY A 144 10.10 -18.32 -5.92
C GLY A 144 9.11 -19.03 -5.01
N HIS A 145 9.22 -18.73 -3.72
CA HIS A 145 8.26 -19.23 -2.74
C HIS A 145 8.29 -18.44 -1.44
N ILE A 146 7.17 -18.51 -0.71
CA ILE A 146 7.08 -18.12 0.70
C ILE A 146 6.52 -19.29 1.52
N ASN A 147 6.70 -19.24 2.83
CA ASN A 147 6.10 -20.20 3.76
C ASN A 147 4.90 -19.58 4.47
N TYR A 148 3.75 -20.25 4.39
CA TYR A 148 2.54 -19.85 5.08
C TYR A 148 1.99 -21.05 5.87
N LYS A 149 1.94 -20.93 7.20
CA LYS A 149 1.46 -22.01 8.12
C LYS A 149 2.08 -23.39 7.82
N GLY A 150 3.39 -23.43 7.54
CA GLY A 150 4.12 -24.65 7.21
C GLY A 150 3.95 -25.17 5.78
N LYS A 151 3.16 -24.51 4.94
CA LYS A 151 2.98 -24.85 3.51
C LYS A 151 3.78 -23.90 2.64
N ARG A 152 4.37 -24.45 1.58
CA ARG A 152 5.07 -23.68 0.54
C ARG A 152 4.06 -23.06 -0.42
N ILE A 153 4.03 -21.73 -0.51
CA ILE A 153 3.27 -20.98 -1.51
C ILE A 153 4.22 -20.64 -2.65
N LEU A 154 3.91 -21.06 -3.85
CA LEU A 154 4.71 -20.78 -5.04
C LEU A 154 4.52 -19.31 -5.48
N ILE A 155 5.63 -18.67 -5.79
CA ILE A 155 5.69 -17.40 -6.55
C ILE A 155 6.15 -17.79 -7.95
N THR A 156 5.28 -17.65 -8.93
CA THR A 156 5.60 -18.07 -10.29
C THR A 156 6.59 -17.13 -10.94
N GLN A 157 6.37 -15.84 -10.76
CA GLN A 157 7.27 -14.80 -11.26
C GLN A 157 7.18 -13.50 -10.49
N VAL A 158 8.21 -12.69 -10.62
CA VAL A 158 8.29 -11.29 -10.22
C VAL A 158 8.69 -10.50 -11.45
N THR A 159 7.88 -9.50 -11.84
CA THR A 159 8.17 -8.62 -12.96
C THR A 159 8.34 -7.17 -12.50
N LEU A 160 9.06 -6.39 -13.28
CA LEU A 160 9.19 -4.94 -13.14
C LEU A 160 8.56 -4.30 -14.37
N GLU A 161 7.59 -3.42 -14.18
CA GLU A 161 6.74 -2.89 -15.22
C GLU A 161 6.60 -1.36 -15.15
N GLU A 162 6.18 -0.75 -16.24
CA GLU A 162 5.67 0.63 -16.24
C GLU A 162 4.25 0.64 -15.66
N ASP A 163 3.97 1.45 -14.61
CA ASP A 163 2.57 1.67 -14.23
C ASP A 163 1.81 2.41 -15.33
N ALA A 164 0.55 2.10 -15.46
CA ALA A 164 -0.33 2.67 -16.49
C ALA A 164 -0.76 4.12 -16.15
N ALA A 165 -1.20 4.87 -17.15
CA ALA A 165 -1.80 6.19 -16.95
C ALA A 165 -3.05 6.13 -16.08
N ALA A 166 -3.31 7.18 -15.31
CA ALA A 166 -4.48 7.24 -14.43
C ALA A 166 -5.70 7.78 -15.18
N ILE A 167 -6.83 7.06 -15.10
CA ILE A 167 -8.11 7.53 -15.65
C ILE A 167 -8.60 8.72 -14.82
N VAL A 168 -8.99 9.80 -15.51
CA VAL A 168 -9.68 10.96 -14.94
C VAL A 168 -11.18 10.83 -15.14
N SER A 169 -11.62 10.57 -16.39
CA SER A 169 -13.02 10.35 -16.73
C SER A 169 -13.16 9.52 -18.00
N GLU A 170 -14.32 8.87 -18.14
CA GLU A 170 -14.74 8.17 -19.36
C GLU A 170 -16.19 8.52 -19.65
N GLU A 171 -16.44 9.24 -20.75
CA GLU A 171 -17.76 9.67 -21.18
C GLU A 171 -17.89 9.66 -22.70
N ASN A 172 -18.98 9.13 -23.22
CA ASN A 172 -19.32 9.16 -24.65
C ASN A 172 -18.21 8.68 -25.59
N GLY A 173 -17.47 7.65 -25.20
CA GLY A 173 -16.36 7.10 -25.98
C GLY A 173 -15.07 7.92 -25.93
N LYS A 174 -15.04 8.98 -25.11
CA LYS A 174 -13.83 9.76 -24.81
C LYS A 174 -13.31 9.34 -23.44
N VAL A 175 -12.01 9.06 -23.34
CA VAL A 175 -11.35 8.71 -22.08
C VAL A 175 -10.23 9.71 -21.84
N ILE A 176 -10.21 10.30 -20.67
CA ILE A 176 -9.15 11.24 -20.25
C ILE A 176 -8.20 10.51 -19.30
N TYR A 177 -6.92 10.55 -19.61
CA TYR A 177 -5.84 9.96 -18.82
C TYR A 177 -4.86 11.03 -18.34
N ARG A 178 -4.29 10.82 -17.15
CA ARG A 178 -3.14 11.59 -16.65
C ARG A 178 -1.85 10.79 -16.88
N LEU A 179 -0.88 11.40 -17.60
CA LEU A 179 0.39 10.75 -17.91
C LEU A 179 1.42 10.80 -16.78
N ASN A 180 1.21 11.58 -15.74
CA ASN A 180 2.17 11.65 -14.63
C ASN A 180 2.31 10.32 -13.84
N ARG A 181 1.34 9.41 -13.92
CA ARG A 181 1.46 8.05 -13.38
C ARG A 181 2.12 7.08 -14.34
N LEU A 182 1.94 7.25 -15.65
CA LEU A 182 2.52 6.36 -16.67
C LEU A 182 4.04 6.30 -16.49
N GLY A 183 4.60 5.10 -16.48
CA GLY A 183 6.03 4.86 -16.38
C GLY A 183 6.59 4.89 -14.95
N ILE A 184 5.78 5.10 -13.90
CA ILE A 184 6.22 4.88 -12.53
C ILE A 184 6.60 3.40 -12.38
N PRO A 185 7.77 3.05 -11.79
CA PRO A 185 8.16 1.68 -11.63
C PRO A 185 7.17 0.89 -10.76
N LEU A 186 6.71 -0.24 -11.25
CA LEU A 186 5.73 -1.12 -10.65
C LEU A 186 6.29 -2.55 -10.58
N VAL A 187 6.28 -3.18 -9.42
CA VAL A 187 6.59 -4.60 -9.28
C VAL A 187 5.29 -5.38 -9.26
N GLU A 188 5.16 -6.37 -10.16
CA GLU A 188 4.08 -7.36 -10.15
C GLU A 188 4.64 -8.68 -9.59
N ILE A 189 3.92 -9.30 -8.67
CA ILE A 189 4.29 -10.56 -8.02
C ILE A 189 3.14 -11.54 -8.22
N ASP A 190 3.41 -12.61 -8.96
CA ASP A 190 2.41 -13.60 -9.30
C ASP A 190 2.57 -14.86 -8.45
N THR A 191 1.47 -15.33 -7.86
CA THR A 191 1.45 -16.60 -7.15
C THR A 191 1.14 -17.75 -8.08
N GLY A 192 1.56 -18.96 -7.69
CA GLY A 192 0.95 -20.19 -8.20
C GLY A 192 -0.51 -20.29 -7.76
N ILE A 193 -1.18 -21.34 -8.23
CA ILE A 193 -2.57 -21.61 -7.87
C ILE A 193 -2.66 -21.93 -6.37
N LEU A 194 -3.45 -21.17 -5.66
CA LEU A 194 -3.82 -21.38 -4.27
C LEU A 194 -5.08 -22.26 -4.24
N GLU A 195 -4.91 -23.55 -3.96
CA GLU A 195 -6.01 -24.52 -3.81
C GLU A 195 -6.01 -25.06 -2.37
N GLY A 196 -7.19 -25.19 -1.77
CA GLY A 196 -7.34 -25.67 -0.39
C GLY A 196 -7.14 -24.61 0.69
N TYR A 197 -7.29 -23.33 0.33
CA TYR A 197 -7.27 -22.18 1.24
C TYR A 197 -8.66 -21.53 1.27
N THR A 198 -9.01 -20.90 2.40
CA THR A 198 -10.20 -20.05 2.50
C THR A 198 -9.92 -18.66 1.93
N PRO A 199 -10.95 -17.86 1.59
CA PRO A 199 -10.77 -16.47 1.17
C PRO A 199 -9.95 -15.63 2.15
N GLU A 200 -10.13 -15.83 3.46
CA GLU A 200 -9.38 -15.14 4.51
C GLU A 200 -7.90 -15.56 4.51
N GLU A 201 -7.61 -16.86 4.35
CA GLU A 201 -6.24 -17.35 4.24
C GLU A 201 -5.54 -16.83 2.99
N ILE A 202 -6.25 -16.70 1.88
CA ILE A 202 -5.73 -16.07 0.65
C ILE A 202 -5.42 -14.60 0.90
N GLN A 203 -6.27 -13.88 1.61
CA GLN A 203 -6.01 -12.50 2.03
C GLN A 203 -4.78 -12.38 2.94
N GLU A 204 -4.58 -13.31 3.89
CA GLU A 204 -3.38 -13.37 4.72
C GLU A 204 -2.11 -13.62 3.87
N ILE A 205 -2.17 -14.52 2.87
CA ILE A 205 -1.06 -14.78 1.95
C ILE A 205 -0.70 -13.52 1.15
N ALA A 206 -1.70 -12.82 0.60
CA ALA A 206 -1.50 -11.56 -0.10
C ALA A 206 -0.85 -10.50 0.80
N TYR A 207 -1.30 -10.40 2.05
CA TYR A 207 -0.71 -9.51 3.06
C TYR A 207 0.77 -9.82 3.32
N LEU A 208 1.13 -11.09 3.45
CA LEU A 208 2.52 -11.52 3.69
C LEU A 208 3.42 -11.15 2.51
N ILE A 209 2.97 -11.39 1.28
CA ILE A 209 3.72 -11.01 0.07
C ILE A 209 3.92 -9.50 0.03
N GLY A 210 2.86 -8.73 0.29
CA GLY A 210 2.92 -7.27 0.33
C GLY A 210 3.91 -6.73 1.38
N ILE A 211 3.95 -7.31 2.58
CA ILE A 211 4.94 -6.95 3.61
C ILE A 211 6.37 -7.27 3.17
N MET A 212 6.58 -8.42 2.51
CA MET A 212 7.92 -8.77 2.02
C MET A 212 8.42 -7.76 0.99
N ALA A 213 7.57 -7.33 0.05
CA ALA A 213 7.91 -6.27 -0.89
C ALA A 213 8.22 -4.95 -0.18
N ARG A 214 7.40 -4.55 0.79
CA ARG A 214 7.57 -3.32 1.57
C ARG A 214 8.79 -3.34 2.49
N SER A 215 9.31 -4.51 2.86
CA SER A 215 10.50 -4.61 3.72
C SER A 215 11.76 -3.99 3.10
N THR A 216 11.78 -3.79 1.77
CA THR A 216 12.85 -3.05 1.09
C THR A 216 12.90 -1.56 1.45
N SER A 217 11.82 -1.02 2.06
CA SER A 217 11.67 0.41 2.37
C SER A 217 11.78 1.34 1.15
N LYS A 218 11.58 0.78 -0.05
CA LYS A 218 11.63 1.48 -1.34
C LYS A 218 10.35 1.31 -2.15
N THR A 219 9.23 1.12 -1.45
CA THR A 219 7.89 1.05 -2.03
C THR A 219 7.08 2.28 -1.66
N LYS A 220 6.23 2.73 -2.58
CA LYS A 220 5.28 3.80 -2.27
C LYS A 220 4.21 3.32 -1.31
N HIS A 221 3.72 4.24 -0.50
CA HIS A 221 2.62 4.06 0.45
C HIS A 221 1.40 4.89 0.03
N GLY A 222 0.26 4.60 0.65
CA GLY A 222 -0.98 5.31 0.40
C GLY A 222 -1.92 4.62 -0.59
N ILE A 223 -3.08 5.23 -0.80
CA ILE A 223 -4.15 4.68 -1.67
C ILE A 223 -3.66 4.60 -3.12
N GLY A 224 -3.83 3.44 -3.74
CA GLY A 224 -3.46 3.20 -5.14
C GLY A 224 -2.00 2.83 -5.38
N SER A 225 -1.13 2.82 -4.33
CA SER A 225 0.26 2.38 -4.44
C SER A 225 0.43 0.85 -4.46
N ILE A 226 -0.57 0.14 -3.96
CA ILE A 226 -0.68 -1.32 -4.02
C ILE A 226 -2.08 -1.70 -4.48
N ARG A 227 -2.19 -2.71 -5.33
CA ARG A 227 -3.46 -3.30 -5.77
C ARG A 227 -3.27 -4.79 -6.01
N GLN A 228 -4.36 -5.54 -5.93
CA GLN A 228 -4.39 -6.96 -6.22
C GLN A 228 -5.33 -7.21 -7.40
N ASP A 229 -4.87 -8.05 -8.33
CA ASP A 229 -5.70 -8.68 -9.35
C ASP A 229 -5.84 -10.16 -8.97
N VAL A 230 -7.03 -10.72 -9.13
CA VAL A 230 -7.38 -12.05 -8.61
C VAL A 230 -7.99 -12.90 -9.70
N ASN A 231 -7.37 -14.04 -9.98
CA ASN A 231 -7.91 -15.07 -10.86
C ASN A 231 -8.67 -16.11 -10.02
N ILE A 232 -9.94 -16.32 -10.29
CA ILE A 232 -10.82 -17.19 -9.49
C ILE A 232 -11.50 -18.23 -10.38
N SER A 233 -11.51 -19.48 -9.93
CA SER A 233 -12.35 -20.53 -10.49
C SER A 233 -12.80 -21.52 -9.41
N ILE A 234 -13.93 -22.17 -9.62
CA ILE A 234 -14.41 -23.29 -8.81
C ILE A 234 -14.53 -24.54 -9.69
N ARG A 235 -14.83 -25.70 -9.09
CA ARG A 235 -15.05 -26.95 -9.82
C ARG A 235 -16.09 -26.77 -10.94
N ASN A 236 -15.71 -27.07 -12.18
CA ASN A 236 -16.51 -26.89 -13.38
C ASN A 236 -16.93 -25.44 -13.70
N GLY A 237 -16.35 -24.45 -13.02
CA GLY A 237 -16.51 -23.03 -13.31
C GLY A 237 -15.40 -22.51 -14.22
N PRO A 238 -15.65 -21.43 -14.97
CA PRO A 238 -14.64 -20.75 -15.78
C PRO A 238 -13.66 -19.97 -14.93
N ARG A 239 -12.51 -19.62 -15.51
CA ARG A 239 -11.58 -18.65 -14.90
C ARG A 239 -12.10 -17.24 -15.10
N VAL A 240 -12.23 -16.51 -13.99
CA VAL A 240 -12.58 -15.08 -13.98
C VAL A 240 -11.42 -14.31 -13.37
N GLU A 241 -10.92 -13.32 -14.09
CA GLU A 241 -9.93 -12.36 -13.61
C GLU A 241 -10.65 -11.13 -13.05
N ILE A 242 -10.39 -10.76 -11.78
CA ILE A 242 -10.93 -9.55 -11.17
C ILE A 242 -9.79 -8.58 -10.94
N LYS A 243 -9.85 -7.42 -11.61
CA LYS A 243 -8.82 -6.39 -11.55
C LYS A 243 -9.14 -5.30 -10.55
N GLY A 244 -8.08 -4.79 -9.91
CA GLY A 244 -8.12 -3.54 -9.17
C GLY A 244 -8.73 -3.63 -7.78
N VAL A 245 -8.53 -4.72 -7.05
CA VAL A 245 -8.85 -4.78 -5.62
C VAL A 245 -7.82 -3.92 -4.87
N GLN A 246 -8.20 -2.68 -4.52
CA GLN A 246 -7.28 -1.70 -3.93
C GLN A 246 -7.08 -1.90 -2.43
N GLU A 247 -8.14 -2.31 -1.72
CA GLU A 247 -8.07 -2.56 -0.30
C GLU A 247 -7.92 -4.05 -0.02
N LEU A 248 -6.82 -4.43 0.60
CA LEU A 248 -6.55 -5.83 0.95
C LEU A 248 -7.67 -6.43 1.81
N GLY A 249 -8.31 -5.64 2.67
CA GLY A 249 -9.44 -6.06 3.50
C GLY A 249 -10.69 -6.47 2.71
N LEU A 250 -10.80 -6.09 1.43
CA LEU A 250 -11.90 -6.50 0.55
C LEU A 250 -11.61 -7.79 -0.21
N LEU A 251 -10.38 -8.30 -0.18
CA LEU A 251 -9.97 -9.43 -1.02
C LEU A 251 -10.79 -10.69 -0.72
N SER A 252 -10.95 -11.05 0.54
CA SER A 252 -11.79 -12.20 0.93
C SER A 252 -13.22 -12.06 0.45
N LYS A 253 -13.82 -10.88 0.64
CA LYS A 253 -15.19 -10.58 0.20
C LYS A 253 -15.35 -10.66 -1.32
N VAL A 254 -14.39 -10.15 -2.09
CA VAL A 254 -14.40 -10.24 -3.56
C VAL A 254 -14.38 -11.70 -4.01
N ILE A 255 -13.53 -12.54 -3.39
CA ILE A 255 -13.47 -13.97 -3.67
C ILE A 255 -14.81 -14.66 -3.34
N GLU A 256 -15.38 -14.38 -2.16
CA GLU A 256 -16.66 -14.95 -1.75
C GLU A 256 -17.79 -14.59 -2.71
N LEU A 257 -17.91 -13.31 -3.08
CA LEU A 257 -18.97 -12.85 -4.00
C LEU A 257 -18.82 -13.47 -5.39
N GLU A 258 -17.58 -13.62 -5.89
CA GLU A 258 -17.36 -14.28 -7.18
C GLU A 258 -17.68 -15.78 -7.12
N VAL A 259 -17.32 -16.48 -6.03
CA VAL A 259 -17.73 -17.89 -5.82
C VAL A 259 -19.25 -18.02 -5.80
N GLN A 260 -19.94 -17.14 -5.08
CA GLN A 260 -21.41 -17.12 -5.07
C GLN A 260 -21.99 -16.89 -6.46
N ARG A 261 -21.41 -15.96 -7.24
CA ARG A 261 -21.83 -15.70 -8.62
C ARG A 261 -21.66 -16.94 -9.50
N GLN A 262 -20.51 -17.63 -9.43
CA GLN A 262 -20.27 -18.86 -10.20
C GLN A 262 -21.14 -20.05 -9.80
N LEU A 263 -21.66 -20.06 -8.56
CA LEU A 263 -22.63 -21.06 -8.10
C LEU A 263 -24.05 -20.81 -8.59
N ASN A 264 -24.44 -19.53 -8.73
CA ASN A 264 -25.82 -19.13 -8.99
C ASN A 264 -26.08 -18.73 -10.44
N GLU A 265 -25.06 -18.44 -11.23
CA GLU A 265 -25.18 -17.92 -12.58
C GLU A 265 -24.36 -18.76 -13.58
N LYS A 266 -24.74 -18.71 -14.85
CA LYS A 266 -23.94 -19.28 -15.94
C LYS A 266 -22.86 -18.27 -16.34
N VAL A 267 -21.68 -18.42 -15.77
CA VAL A 267 -20.53 -17.53 -15.98
C VAL A 267 -19.70 -17.97 -17.18
N LYS A 268 -19.03 -17.03 -17.85
CA LYS A 268 -18.03 -17.26 -18.91
C LYS A 268 -16.68 -16.77 -18.43
N GLU A 269 -15.62 -17.16 -19.16
CA GLU A 269 -14.27 -16.60 -18.98
C GLU A 269 -14.28 -15.12 -19.33
N GLU A 270 -13.91 -14.28 -18.37
CA GLU A 270 -13.96 -12.82 -18.51
C GLU A 270 -13.03 -12.12 -17.52
N THR A 271 -12.67 -10.88 -17.84
CA THR A 271 -12.04 -9.93 -16.93
C THR A 271 -13.12 -9.00 -16.38
N ARG A 272 -13.11 -8.80 -15.06
CA ARG A 272 -14.02 -7.91 -14.32
C ARG A 272 -13.24 -6.85 -13.58
N ALA A 273 -13.84 -5.73 -13.25
CA ALA A 273 -13.28 -4.71 -12.38
C ALA A 273 -13.95 -4.77 -11.01
N ALA A 274 -13.15 -4.70 -9.94
CA ALA A 274 -13.65 -4.61 -8.57
C ALA A 274 -14.22 -3.21 -8.28
N ASN A 275 -15.31 -3.16 -7.54
CA ASN A 275 -15.88 -1.94 -6.97
C ASN A 275 -15.46 -1.80 -5.49
N LEU A 276 -15.60 -0.60 -4.92
CA LEU A 276 -15.23 -0.32 -3.53
C LEU A 276 -16.06 -1.08 -2.48
N ASP A 277 -17.20 -1.62 -2.86
CA ASP A 277 -18.07 -2.44 -2.00
C ASP A 277 -17.76 -3.95 -2.09
N GLY A 278 -16.77 -4.35 -2.92
CA GLY A 278 -16.37 -5.73 -3.19
C GLY A 278 -17.19 -6.41 -4.30
N THR A 279 -18.23 -5.77 -4.85
CA THR A 279 -18.91 -6.27 -6.06
C THR A 279 -18.04 -6.07 -7.30
N THR A 280 -18.39 -6.72 -8.42
CA THR A 280 -17.62 -6.62 -9.65
C THR A 280 -18.50 -6.29 -10.85
N ARG A 281 -17.92 -5.64 -11.87
CA ARG A 281 -18.58 -5.36 -13.15
C ARG A 281 -17.75 -5.92 -14.30
N PHE A 282 -18.40 -6.35 -15.38
CA PHE A 282 -17.72 -6.80 -16.60
C PHE A 282 -16.82 -5.70 -17.15
N LEU A 283 -15.61 -6.06 -17.54
CA LEU A 283 -14.63 -5.16 -18.14
C LEU A 283 -14.38 -5.51 -19.61
N ARG A 284 -13.92 -6.74 -19.88
CA ARG A 284 -13.58 -7.24 -21.21
C ARG A 284 -13.45 -8.76 -21.22
N PRO A 285 -13.34 -9.43 -22.39
CA PRO A 285 -12.89 -10.82 -22.49
C PRO A 285 -11.49 -11.00 -21.89
N LEU A 286 -11.15 -12.22 -21.43
CA LEU A 286 -9.79 -12.52 -20.99
C LEU A 286 -8.81 -12.34 -22.15
N PRO A 287 -7.64 -11.72 -21.91
CA PRO A 287 -6.60 -11.62 -22.93
C PRO A 287 -6.00 -12.98 -23.25
N GLY A 288 -5.52 -13.15 -24.49
CA GLY A 288 -4.77 -14.32 -24.92
C GLY A 288 -3.35 -14.35 -24.35
N ALA A 289 -2.70 -15.53 -24.42
CA ALA A 289 -1.32 -15.71 -23.95
C ALA A 289 -0.26 -15.02 -24.83
N SER A 290 -0.54 -14.85 -26.13
CA SER A 290 0.45 -14.38 -27.14
C SER A 290 0.37 -12.86 -27.31
N ARG A 291 0.69 -12.09 -26.28
CA ARG A 291 0.64 -10.63 -26.35
C ARG A 291 1.95 -9.91 -26.01
N MET A 292 3.04 -10.67 -25.80
CA MET A 292 4.35 -10.10 -25.50
C MET A 292 5.32 -10.29 -26.65
N TYR A 293 6.13 -9.25 -26.93
CA TYR A 293 7.22 -9.25 -27.90
C TYR A 293 8.37 -8.37 -27.40
N PRO A 294 9.64 -8.59 -27.87
CA PRO A 294 10.80 -7.87 -27.37
C PRO A 294 10.72 -6.35 -27.61
N GLU A 295 11.17 -5.57 -26.62
CA GLU A 295 11.50 -4.17 -26.80
C GLU A 295 12.88 -4.07 -27.46
N THR A 296 12.92 -3.56 -28.70
CA THR A 296 14.13 -3.56 -29.52
C THR A 296 15.05 -2.36 -29.26
N ASP A 297 14.55 -1.33 -28.58
CA ASP A 297 15.31 -0.10 -28.31
C ASP A 297 16.14 -0.19 -27.00
N ILE A 298 15.98 -1.28 -26.24
CA ILE A 298 16.72 -1.54 -25.01
C ILE A 298 17.51 -2.85 -25.15
N PRO A 299 18.84 -2.81 -25.03
CA PRO A 299 19.66 -4.01 -25.10
C PRO A 299 19.40 -4.93 -23.88
N PRO A 300 19.67 -6.24 -24.01
CA PRO A 300 19.61 -7.18 -22.89
C PRO A 300 20.51 -6.72 -21.73
N ILE A 301 20.04 -6.93 -20.50
CA ILE A 301 20.73 -6.52 -19.28
C ILE A 301 21.32 -7.76 -18.61
N VAL A 302 22.65 -7.79 -18.47
CA VAL A 302 23.37 -8.91 -17.84
C VAL A 302 23.34 -8.76 -16.32
N ILE A 303 22.88 -9.82 -15.64
CA ILE A 303 22.86 -9.91 -14.17
C ILE A 303 23.97 -10.86 -13.73
N THR A 304 25.10 -10.30 -13.31
CA THR A 304 26.26 -11.09 -12.87
C THR A 304 26.06 -11.67 -11.47
N LYS A 305 26.77 -12.76 -11.17
CA LYS A 305 26.77 -13.36 -9.82
C LYS A 305 27.24 -12.34 -8.76
N ASP A 306 28.28 -11.57 -9.08
CA ASP A 306 28.81 -10.54 -8.15
C ASP A 306 27.78 -9.45 -7.86
N TYR A 307 26.97 -9.08 -8.86
CA TYR A 307 25.87 -8.15 -8.68
C TYR A 307 24.85 -8.68 -7.67
N ILE A 308 24.41 -9.92 -7.85
CA ILE A 308 23.49 -10.56 -6.91
C ILE A 308 24.08 -10.70 -5.51
N GLU A 309 25.34 -11.12 -5.39
CA GLU A 309 26.00 -11.24 -4.06
C GLU A 309 26.11 -9.89 -3.36
N ASN A 310 26.33 -8.80 -4.09
CA ASN A 310 26.33 -7.45 -3.52
C ASN A 310 24.92 -7.02 -3.04
N LEU A 311 23.88 -7.35 -3.79
CA LEU A 311 22.51 -7.10 -3.37
C LEU A 311 22.15 -7.91 -2.12
N LYS A 312 22.55 -9.20 -2.05
CA LYS A 312 22.30 -10.07 -0.88
C LYS A 312 22.91 -9.51 0.41
N LYS A 313 24.09 -8.88 0.34
CA LYS A 313 24.72 -8.24 1.52
C LYS A 313 23.89 -7.08 2.09
N ASN A 314 23.09 -6.44 1.25
CA ASN A 314 22.26 -5.28 1.59
C ASN A 314 20.76 -5.62 1.65
N LEU A 315 20.40 -6.91 1.68
CA LEU A 315 18.99 -7.29 1.85
C LEU A 315 18.48 -6.80 3.20
N PRO A 316 17.27 -6.27 3.24
CA PRO A 316 16.63 -5.90 4.49
C PRO A 316 16.41 -7.13 5.39
N GLU A 317 16.32 -6.90 6.68
CA GLU A 317 15.95 -7.94 7.64
C GLU A 317 14.62 -8.60 7.21
N PRO A 318 14.56 -9.95 7.09
CA PRO A 318 13.32 -10.64 6.75
C PRO A 318 12.19 -10.24 7.72
N TRP A 319 10.99 -9.99 7.18
CA TRP A 319 9.86 -9.51 7.97
C TRP A 319 9.54 -10.42 9.18
N THR A 320 9.72 -11.75 9.03
CA THR A 320 9.51 -12.71 10.12
C THR A 320 10.47 -12.47 11.29
N LYS A 321 11.74 -12.19 11.00
CA LYS A 321 12.73 -11.82 12.03
C LYS A 321 12.41 -10.45 12.62
N LYS A 322 12.01 -9.50 11.77
CA LYS A 322 11.61 -8.15 12.22
C LYS A 322 10.37 -8.22 13.11
N LEU A 323 9.36 -9.03 12.77
CA LEU A 323 8.18 -9.26 13.59
C LEU A 323 8.56 -9.86 14.97
N GLU A 324 9.39 -10.89 14.96
CA GLU A 324 9.86 -11.52 16.18
C GLU A 324 10.65 -10.53 17.07
N ARG A 325 11.53 -9.73 16.46
CA ARG A 325 12.25 -8.67 17.14
C ARG A 325 11.31 -7.61 17.74
N PHE A 326 10.25 -7.24 17.05
CA PHE A 326 9.28 -6.26 17.55
C PHE A 326 8.50 -6.82 18.76
N LYS A 327 8.17 -8.10 18.74
CA LYS A 327 7.50 -8.78 19.85
C LYS A 327 8.43 -8.99 21.06
N THR A 328 9.66 -9.44 20.83
CA THR A 328 10.59 -9.80 21.90
C THR A 328 11.35 -8.60 22.47
N LYS A 329 11.97 -7.80 21.58
CA LYS A 329 12.81 -6.65 21.98
C LYS A 329 11.98 -5.43 22.37
N PHE A 330 10.94 -5.11 21.57
CA PHE A 330 10.11 -3.93 21.81
C PHE A 330 8.83 -4.24 22.60
N LYS A 331 8.59 -5.52 22.91
CA LYS A 331 7.44 -6.01 23.70
C LYS A 331 6.08 -5.55 23.13
N LEU A 332 5.96 -5.41 21.82
CA LEU A 332 4.69 -5.11 21.17
C LEU A 332 3.79 -6.32 21.15
N SER A 333 2.46 -6.11 21.20
CA SER A 333 1.48 -7.16 20.92
C SER A 333 1.62 -7.63 19.46
N ASP A 334 1.15 -8.83 19.14
CA ASP A 334 1.21 -9.38 17.79
C ASP A 334 0.53 -8.46 16.76
N ASP A 335 -0.66 -7.94 17.11
CA ASP A 335 -1.43 -7.04 16.25
C ASP A 335 -0.70 -5.71 16.03
N LEU A 336 -0.23 -5.07 17.10
CA LEU A 336 0.47 -3.79 17.02
C LEU A 336 1.80 -3.91 16.24
N ALA A 337 2.52 -5.04 16.42
CA ALA A 337 3.74 -5.32 15.67
C ALA A 337 3.45 -5.52 14.18
N LYS A 338 2.39 -6.24 13.81
CA LYS A 338 1.97 -6.40 12.41
C LYS A 338 1.51 -5.09 11.79
N GLU A 339 0.73 -4.29 12.52
CA GLU A 339 0.24 -3.00 12.01
C GLU A 339 1.37 -2.02 11.74
N ILE A 340 2.34 -1.87 12.67
CA ILE A 340 3.48 -0.94 12.47
C ILE A 340 4.41 -1.44 11.36
N LEU A 341 4.62 -2.75 11.22
CA LEU A 341 5.39 -3.35 10.14
C LEU A 341 4.78 -3.06 8.75
N GLY A 342 3.46 -3.04 8.65
CA GLY A 342 2.73 -2.73 7.41
C GLY A 342 2.51 -1.24 7.16
N SER A 343 2.93 -0.35 8.08
CA SER A 343 2.67 1.08 7.98
C SER A 343 3.78 1.84 7.24
N GLU A 344 3.43 3.00 6.71
CA GLU A 344 4.39 3.96 6.17
C GLU A 344 5.35 4.54 7.23
N TYR A 345 4.98 4.45 8.51
CA TYR A 345 5.76 4.95 9.64
C TYR A 345 6.81 3.95 10.15
N LEU A 346 7.00 2.78 9.52
CA LEU A 346 7.93 1.74 9.97
C LEU A 346 9.34 2.28 10.21
N ASN A 347 9.91 3.00 9.24
CA ASN A 347 11.27 3.54 9.34
C ASN A 347 11.38 4.61 10.41
N LEU A 348 10.37 5.47 10.53
CA LEU A 348 10.31 6.51 11.56
C LEU A 348 10.17 5.90 12.95
N PHE A 349 9.34 4.86 13.11
CA PHE A 349 9.21 4.09 14.34
C PHE A 349 10.56 3.50 14.76
N GLU A 350 11.24 2.75 13.86
CA GLU A 350 12.53 2.14 14.18
C GLU A 350 13.57 3.20 14.58
N ARG A 351 13.61 4.35 13.89
CA ARG A 351 14.50 5.45 14.20
C ARG A 351 14.22 6.02 15.61
N ILE A 352 12.98 6.26 15.95
CA ILE A 352 12.59 6.79 17.26
C ILE A 352 12.93 5.80 18.38
N VAL A 353 12.50 4.55 18.28
CA VAL A 353 12.73 3.56 19.35
C VAL A 353 14.19 3.12 19.50
N SER A 354 15.01 3.33 18.48
CA SER A 354 16.46 3.07 18.57
C SER A 354 17.27 4.21 19.17
N THR A 355 16.78 5.44 19.05
CA THR A 355 17.50 6.66 19.47
C THR A 355 16.91 7.30 20.74
N LYS A 356 15.67 7.00 21.10
CA LYS A 356 14.94 7.60 22.21
C LYS A 356 14.59 6.58 23.29
N LYS A 357 14.55 7.04 24.55
CA LYS A 357 14.11 6.25 25.71
C LYS A 357 12.61 6.41 25.94
N VAL A 358 11.81 6.11 24.91
CA VAL A 358 10.34 6.12 24.98
C VAL A 358 9.81 4.70 24.87
N GLU A 359 8.64 4.46 25.45
CA GLU A 359 8.00 3.15 25.39
C GLU A 359 7.57 2.84 23.94
N PRO A 360 8.08 1.74 23.32
CA PRO A 360 7.81 1.43 21.93
C PRO A 360 6.32 1.26 21.62
N SER A 361 5.51 0.79 22.57
CA SER A 361 4.06 0.64 22.41
C SER A 361 3.36 1.99 22.22
N ILE A 362 3.81 3.05 22.91
CA ILE A 362 3.26 4.41 22.75
C ILE A 362 3.60 4.93 21.35
N VAL A 363 4.84 4.76 20.91
CA VAL A 363 5.27 5.20 19.56
C VAL A 363 4.48 4.46 18.48
N ALA A 364 4.38 3.14 18.58
CA ALA A 364 3.63 2.33 17.61
C ALA A 364 2.15 2.71 17.59
N SER A 365 1.48 2.78 18.76
CA SER A 365 0.06 3.15 18.83
C SER A 365 -0.22 4.57 18.34
N THR A 366 0.71 5.50 18.51
CA THR A 366 0.58 6.84 17.94
C THR A 366 0.46 6.75 16.41
N PHE A 367 1.34 6.02 15.75
CA PHE A 367 1.36 5.94 14.28
C PHE A 367 0.22 5.11 13.71
N VAL A 368 -0.14 3.98 14.30
CA VAL A 368 -1.11 3.06 13.69
C VAL A 368 -2.53 3.16 14.24
N SER A 369 -2.73 3.81 15.38
CA SER A 369 -4.06 3.98 16.00
C SER A 369 -4.47 5.44 16.08
N ILE A 370 -3.70 6.29 16.77
CA ILE A 370 -4.06 7.70 17.00
C ILE A 370 -4.14 8.47 15.68
N ILE A 371 -3.12 8.37 14.82
CA ILE A 371 -3.11 9.05 13.52
C ILE A 371 -4.30 8.60 12.67
N LYS A 372 -4.56 7.29 12.56
CA LYS A 372 -5.70 6.78 11.79
C LYS A 372 -7.05 7.31 12.31
N ASP A 373 -7.20 7.41 13.62
CA ASP A 373 -8.43 7.95 14.22
C ASP A 373 -8.59 9.45 13.91
N LEU A 374 -7.52 10.24 14.02
CA LEU A 374 -7.52 11.65 13.67
C LEU A 374 -7.86 11.90 12.19
N GLU A 375 -7.29 11.15 11.29
CA GLU A 375 -7.57 11.27 9.85
C GLU A 375 -8.99 10.84 9.49
N ARG A 376 -9.46 9.71 10.05
CA ARG A 376 -10.77 9.15 9.70
C ARG A 376 -11.92 9.92 10.34
N ARG A 377 -11.86 10.22 11.64
CA ARG A 377 -12.95 10.82 12.42
C ARG A 377 -12.92 12.33 12.40
N GLU A 378 -11.73 12.91 12.51
CA GLU A 378 -11.59 14.37 12.66
C GLU A 378 -11.07 15.05 11.38
N LYS A 379 -10.76 14.27 10.33
CA LYS A 379 -10.29 14.78 9.03
C LYS A 379 -9.00 15.60 9.12
N VAL A 380 -8.14 15.27 10.07
CA VAL A 380 -6.84 15.94 10.27
C VAL A 380 -5.88 15.58 9.14
N GLU A 381 -5.27 16.55 8.49
CA GLU A 381 -4.28 16.35 7.41
C GLU A 381 -2.88 16.07 7.99
N VAL A 382 -2.69 14.86 8.56
CA VAL A 382 -1.44 14.48 9.24
C VAL A 382 -0.24 14.46 8.30
N ASN A 383 -0.44 14.24 7.02
CA ASN A 383 0.58 14.28 5.98
C ASN A 383 1.28 15.64 5.82
N ARG A 384 0.77 16.70 6.44
CA ARG A 384 1.42 18.02 6.51
C ARG A 384 2.52 18.08 7.56
N ILE A 385 2.56 17.12 8.50
CA ILE A 385 3.53 17.09 9.60
C ILE A 385 4.82 16.42 9.10
N SER A 386 5.95 17.10 9.24
CA SER A 386 7.24 16.51 8.88
C SER A 386 7.69 15.45 9.88
N GLU A 387 8.52 14.49 9.45
CA GLU A 387 9.10 13.49 10.34
C GLU A 387 9.85 14.11 11.54
N ASN A 388 10.51 15.25 11.33
CA ASN A 388 11.24 15.93 12.39
C ASN A 388 10.30 16.41 13.51
N ARG A 389 9.05 16.77 13.21
CA ARG A 389 8.05 17.14 14.22
C ARG A 389 7.60 15.93 15.05
N PHE A 390 7.48 14.75 14.44
CA PHE A 390 7.24 13.52 15.20
C PHE A 390 8.43 13.17 16.10
N ILE A 391 9.67 13.34 15.63
CA ILE A 391 10.85 13.11 16.45
C ILE A 391 10.87 14.09 17.65
N GLU A 392 10.60 15.38 17.40
CA GLU A 392 10.49 16.40 18.44
C GLU A 392 9.40 16.05 19.47
N LEU A 393 8.23 15.57 19.03
CA LEU A 393 7.13 15.12 19.89
C LEU A 393 7.60 14.05 20.89
N PHE A 394 8.34 13.04 20.41
CA PHE A 394 8.86 11.99 21.27
C PHE A 394 10.08 12.40 22.09
N ASP A 395 10.82 13.46 21.71
CA ASP A 395 11.81 14.10 22.60
C ASP A 395 11.11 14.73 23.80
N TYR A 396 10.03 15.48 23.57
CA TYR A 396 9.26 16.09 24.66
C TYR A 396 8.63 15.04 25.58
N LEU A 397 8.18 13.90 25.03
CA LEU A 397 7.65 12.80 25.82
C LEU A 397 8.75 12.13 26.68
N GLN A 398 9.93 11.86 26.09
CA GLN A 398 11.10 11.32 26.78
C GLN A 398 11.52 12.22 27.94
N ASP A 399 11.55 13.53 27.71
CA ASP A 399 11.94 14.55 28.69
C ASP A 399 10.84 14.81 29.76
N LYS A 400 9.71 14.08 29.68
CA LYS A 400 8.54 14.26 30.56
C LYS A 400 7.96 15.69 30.52
N LYS A 401 8.19 16.42 29.42
CA LYS A 401 7.61 17.75 29.16
C LYS A 401 6.16 17.66 28.67
N ILE A 402 5.72 16.47 28.26
CA ILE A 402 4.36 16.12 27.92
C ILE A 402 4.01 14.74 28.48
N VAL A 403 2.72 14.46 28.57
CA VAL A 403 2.17 13.12 28.83
C VAL A 403 1.61 12.52 27.56
N LYS A 404 1.47 11.19 27.49
CA LYS A 404 0.96 10.48 26.30
C LYS A 404 -0.44 10.95 25.87
N GLU A 405 -1.26 11.38 26.82
CA GLU A 405 -2.61 11.88 26.60
C GLU A 405 -2.65 13.22 25.84
N ALA A 406 -1.54 13.97 25.80
CA ALA A 406 -1.42 15.20 25.03
C ALA A 406 -1.14 14.95 23.54
N ILE A 407 -0.65 13.76 23.15
CA ILE A 407 -0.22 13.44 21.79
C ILE A 407 -1.28 13.77 20.73
N PRO A 408 -2.56 13.38 20.88
CA PRO A 408 -3.57 13.67 19.84
C PRO A 408 -3.75 15.17 19.58
N GLU A 409 -3.83 15.98 20.65
CA GLU A 409 -4.04 17.42 20.53
C GLU A 409 -2.81 18.13 19.92
N ILE A 410 -1.60 17.68 20.28
CA ILE A 410 -0.36 18.21 19.68
C ILE A 410 -0.30 17.88 18.19
N ILE A 411 -0.67 16.65 17.78
CA ILE A 411 -0.71 16.26 16.36
C ILE A 411 -1.73 17.13 15.59
N LYS A 412 -2.92 17.38 16.14
CA LYS A 412 -3.91 18.27 15.52
C LYS A 412 -3.35 19.68 15.30
N TYR A 413 -2.69 20.23 16.31
CA TYR A 413 -2.07 21.55 16.24
C TYR A 413 -0.98 21.59 15.15
N LEU A 414 -0.06 20.61 15.14
CA LEU A 414 1.02 20.54 14.16
C LEU A 414 0.51 20.34 12.72
N ALA A 415 -0.59 19.62 12.52
CA ALA A 415 -1.24 19.50 11.21
C ALA A 415 -1.85 20.83 10.74
N ALA A 416 -2.46 21.58 11.66
CA ALA A 416 -3.02 22.90 11.35
C ALA A 416 -1.93 23.95 11.09
N TYR A 417 -0.81 23.87 11.82
CA TYR A 417 0.32 24.82 11.78
C TYR A 417 1.66 24.09 11.52
N PRO A 418 1.91 23.57 10.30
CA PRO A 418 3.07 22.69 10.03
C PRO A 418 4.45 23.35 10.24
N GLN A 419 4.52 24.66 10.21
CA GLN A 419 5.75 25.44 10.48
C GLN A 419 6.09 25.55 11.97
N ASN A 420 5.11 25.36 12.87
CA ASN A 420 5.28 25.48 14.31
C ASN A 420 5.93 24.21 14.90
N GLY A 421 6.49 24.34 16.11
CA GLY A 421 7.07 23.22 16.85
C GLY A 421 6.14 22.70 17.96
N VAL A 422 6.57 21.61 18.59
CA VAL A 422 5.87 21.04 19.76
C VAL A 422 5.83 22.05 20.92
N GLY A 423 6.89 22.85 21.11
CA GLY A 423 6.92 23.88 22.12
C GLY A 423 5.85 24.96 21.94
N ASP A 424 5.49 25.29 20.68
CA ASP A 424 4.42 26.25 20.38
C ASP A 424 3.06 25.65 20.69
N ALA A 425 2.85 24.38 20.34
CA ALA A 425 1.64 23.64 20.68
C ALA A 425 1.38 23.62 22.20
N LEU A 426 2.42 23.41 23.00
CA LEU A 426 2.28 23.37 24.46
C LEU A 426 1.84 24.74 25.06
N LYS A 427 2.33 25.82 24.48
CA LYS A 427 1.94 27.17 24.92
C LYS A 427 0.51 27.52 24.55
N GLU A 428 0.16 27.30 23.27
CA GLU A 428 -1.17 27.65 22.74
C GLU A 428 -2.30 26.78 23.32
N LEU A 429 -2.03 25.48 23.56
CA LEU A 429 -3.00 24.54 24.10
C LEU A 429 -2.97 24.43 25.64
N ASP A 430 -2.10 25.20 26.30
CA ASP A 430 -1.90 25.11 27.76
C ASP A 430 -1.70 23.68 28.29
N LEU A 431 -0.83 22.91 27.60
CA LEU A 431 -0.59 21.48 27.89
C LEU A 431 0.61 21.22 28.82
N LYS A 432 0.91 22.15 29.71
CA LYS A 432 1.96 21.96 30.72
C LYS A 432 1.57 20.81 31.66
N PRO A 433 2.47 19.85 31.90
CA PRO A 433 2.21 18.76 32.82
C PRO A 433 1.90 19.26 34.24
N LEU A 434 0.88 18.66 34.83
CA LEU A 434 0.49 18.92 36.23
C LEU A 434 1.12 17.90 37.15
N THR A 435 1.48 18.38 38.35
CA THR A 435 1.94 17.48 39.44
C THR A 435 0.73 16.83 40.15
N PRO A 436 0.92 15.66 40.79
CA PRO A 436 -0.13 15.06 41.61
C PRO A 436 -0.73 15.98 42.70
N ALA A 437 0.06 16.94 43.21
CA ALA A 437 -0.39 17.90 44.20
C ALA A 437 -1.38 18.90 43.57
N GLU A 438 -1.04 19.45 42.40
CA GLU A 438 -1.92 20.35 41.67
C GLU A 438 -3.26 19.70 41.28
N VAL A 439 -3.20 18.39 40.87
CA VAL A 439 -4.42 17.64 40.57
C VAL A 439 -5.28 17.41 41.81
N ARG A 440 -4.69 17.18 43.00
CA ARG A 440 -5.43 17.09 44.25
C ARG A 440 -6.17 18.36 44.60
N GLU A 441 -5.53 19.51 44.39
CA GLU A 441 -6.20 20.82 44.60
C GLU A 441 -7.38 20.97 43.64
N ILE A 442 -7.21 20.64 42.35
CA ILE A 442 -8.29 20.70 41.35
C ILE A 442 -9.43 19.73 41.72
N ALA A 443 -9.10 18.54 42.23
CA ALA A 443 -10.07 17.51 42.57
C ALA A 443 -10.83 17.81 43.87
N LYS A 444 -10.27 18.59 44.79
CA LYS A 444 -10.80 18.80 46.13
C LYS A 444 -12.25 19.30 46.14
N GLU A 445 -12.54 20.42 45.46
CA GLU A 445 -13.89 20.96 45.38
C GLU A 445 -14.88 20.05 44.66
N ILE A 446 -14.37 19.11 43.79
CA ILE A 446 -15.21 18.20 43.00
C ILE A 446 -15.62 17.00 43.86
N VAL A 447 -14.67 16.39 44.59
CA VAL A 447 -14.94 15.21 45.42
C VAL A 447 -15.72 15.52 46.69
N GLU A 448 -15.70 16.79 47.17
CA GLU A 448 -16.47 17.28 48.32
C GLU A 448 -17.95 17.57 47.97
N GLN A 449 -18.36 17.49 46.70
CA GLN A 449 -19.77 17.70 46.31
C GLN A 449 -20.68 16.61 46.88
N PRO A 450 -21.83 16.99 47.46
CA PRO A 450 -22.75 16.03 48.08
C PRO A 450 -23.28 15.04 47.03
N ASN A 451 -23.24 13.74 47.35
CA ASN A 451 -23.73 12.66 46.54
C ASN A 451 -23.02 12.46 45.19
N ILE A 452 -21.78 12.94 45.03
CA ILE A 452 -21.01 12.66 43.78
C ILE A 452 -20.52 11.21 43.77
N THR A 453 -20.73 10.50 42.65
CA THR A 453 -20.16 9.17 42.45
C THR A 453 -18.72 9.27 41.95
N PHE A 454 -17.93 8.21 42.18
CA PHE A 454 -16.55 8.14 41.66
C PHE A 454 -16.46 8.42 40.18
N GLU A 455 -17.33 7.81 39.35
CA GLU A 455 -17.33 7.97 37.91
C GLU A 455 -17.58 9.44 37.49
N LYS A 456 -18.51 10.12 38.16
CA LYS A 456 -18.79 11.55 37.91
C LYS A 456 -17.62 12.42 38.35
N ALA A 457 -17.09 12.22 39.55
CA ALA A 457 -15.94 12.97 40.05
C ALA A 457 -14.72 12.80 39.14
N TYR A 458 -14.40 11.53 38.78
CA TYR A 458 -13.32 11.22 37.85
C TYR A 458 -13.52 11.90 36.47
N GLY A 459 -14.73 11.82 35.90
CA GLY A 459 -15.04 12.44 34.61
C GLY A 459 -14.86 13.98 34.64
N ILE A 460 -15.30 14.65 35.71
CA ILE A 460 -15.14 16.11 35.87
C ILE A 460 -13.67 16.49 36.07
N VAL A 461 -12.93 15.75 36.93
CA VAL A 461 -11.49 16.00 37.11
C VAL A 461 -10.75 15.78 35.79
N MET A 462 -11.01 14.69 35.14
CA MET A 462 -10.39 14.39 33.83
C MET A 462 -10.66 15.45 32.76
N SER A 463 -11.85 16.05 32.74
CA SER A 463 -12.16 17.13 31.78
C SER A 463 -11.32 18.38 32.01
N LYS A 464 -10.92 18.66 33.26
CA LYS A 464 -10.07 19.83 33.63
C LYS A 464 -8.56 19.55 33.42
N VAL A 465 -8.12 18.30 33.55
CA VAL A 465 -6.68 17.98 33.54
C VAL A 465 -6.26 17.13 32.33
N ARG A 466 -7.14 16.94 31.35
CA ARG A 466 -6.90 16.15 30.15
C ARG A 466 -5.66 16.64 29.40
N GLY A 467 -4.78 15.72 29.04
CA GLY A 467 -3.52 16.03 28.33
C GLY A 467 -2.43 16.67 29.22
N LYS A 468 -2.68 16.85 30.53
CA LYS A 468 -1.73 17.44 31.46
C LYS A 468 -1.17 16.44 32.49
N ILE A 469 -1.78 15.29 32.66
CA ILE A 469 -1.35 14.21 33.57
C ILE A 469 -1.84 12.85 33.04
N ASP A 470 -1.17 11.78 33.45
CA ASP A 470 -1.58 10.40 33.10
C ASP A 470 -2.94 10.05 33.73
N ALA A 471 -3.84 9.50 32.93
CA ALA A 471 -5.21 9.19 33.33
C ALA A 471 -5.29 8.19 34.50
N GLN A 472 -4.34 7.25 34.59
CA GLN A 472 -4.28 6.28 35.69
C GLN A 472 -3.88 6.95 37.01
N GLU A 473 -3.05 8.00 36.93
CA GLU A 473 -2.65 8.77 38.10
C GLU A 473 -3.81 9.59 38.64
N VAL A 474 -4.58 10.25 37.73
CA VAL A 474 -5.83 10.93 38.13
C VAL A 474 -6.82 9.97 38.80
N MET A 475 -6.98 8.75 38.23
CA MET A 475 -7.86 7.73 38.80
C MET A 475 -7.43 7.36 40.23
N LYS A 476 -6.12 7.18 40.48
CA LYS A 476 -5.59 6.87 41.82
C LYS A 476 -5.85 8.02 42.79
N ILE A 477 -5.61 9.26 42.35
CA ILE A 477 -5.81 10.46 43.18
C ILE A 477 -7.28 10.59 43.59
N VAL A 478 -8.21 10.57 42.63
CA VAL A 478 -9.64 10.68 42.91
C VAL A 478 -10.12 9.54 43.82
N LYS A 479 -9.68 8.30 43.59
CA LYS A 479 -10.03 7.16 44.43
C LYS A 479 -9.49 7.26 45.86
N GLN A 480 -8.33 7.88 46.04
CA GLN A 480 -7.77 8.14 47.36
C GLN A 480 -8.52 9.24 48.13
N MET A 481 -9.00 10.24 47.41
CA MET A 481 -9.69 11.41 48.03
C MET A 481 -11.16 11.11 48.35
N MET A 482 -11.77 10.10 47.71
CA MET A 482 -13.15 9.68 47.98
C MET A 482 -13.26 8.48 48.96
N LYS A 483 -12.14 8.00 49.50
CA LYS A 483 -12.09 7.04 50.62
C LYS A 483 -12.10 7.77 51.96
#